data_a2830d0b42440d5686b40ae3b3b9b40a
#
_entry.id   a2830d0b42440d5686b40ae3b3b9b40a
#
_cell.length_a   1.000
_cell.length_b   1.000
_cell.length_c   1.000
_cell.angle_alpha   90.00
_cell.angle_beta   90.00
_cell.angle_gamma   90.00
#
_symmetry.space_group_name_H-M   'P 1'
#
loop_
_entity.id
_entity.type
_entity.pdbx_description
1 polymer ?
#
loop_
_entity_poly.entity_id
_entity_poly.type
_entity_poly.pdbx_seq_one_letter_code
_entity_poly.pdbx_strand_id
1 'polypeptide(L)'
;MCTFHLTMERADAVRGLARSVRPVLERFECVDPVPESWLHLTMNGLGFADEVPDDRLEAIADEVFALWSSLDDPVLRFTHLFVGLEGAMLVAERSDWLMALARAQRAAIDRLLGPREWGDFWPHASLCYFNGPMDPRPLVGALAPVLDAVPDGVD
;
A
#
# COMPACT_ATOMS: atom_id res chain seq x y z
N MET A 1 14.20 1.80 -6.31
CA MET A 1 13.40 3.04 -6.09
C MET A 1 13.24 3.24 -4.59
N CYS A 2 13.51 4.46 -4.09
CA CYS A 2 13.25 4.86 -2.70
C CYS A 2 11.78 5.28 -2.57
N THR A 3 11.08 4.77 -1.55
CA THR A 3 9.64 4.96 -1.39
C THR A 3 9.27 4.95 0.09
N PHE A 4 8.31 5.75 0.50
CA PHE A 4 7.73 5.63 1.82
C PHE A 4 6.68 4.51 1.84
N HIS A 5 6.77 3.64 2.82
CA HIS A 5 5.82 2.56 3.06
C HIS A 5 5.23 2.63 4.46
N LEU A 6 3.94 2.34 4.59
CA LEU A 6 3.33 1.94 5.85
C LEU A 6 3.32 0.41 5.88
N THR A 7 4.13 -0.20 6.75
CA THR A 7 4.24 -1.66 6.84
C THR A 7 3.12 -2.25 7.69
N MET A 8 2.71 -3.49 7.36
CA MET A 8 1.60 -4.19 8.03
C MET A 8 2.11 -5.19 9.09
N GLU A 9 3.32 -4.97 9.63
CA GLU A 9 3.94 -5.89 10.60
C GLU A 9 3.10 -6.10 11.86
N ARG A 10 2.36 -5.07 12.29
CA ARG A 10 1.50 -5.10 13.48
C ARG A 10 0.01 -5.17 13.15
N ALA A 11 -0.37 -5.24 11.89
CA ALA A 11 -1.75 -5.29 11.43
C ALA A 11 -2.24 -6.75 11.34
N ASP A 12 -2.50 -7.38 12.49
CA ASP A 12 -2.86 -8.81 12.56
C ASP A 12 -4.11 -9.16 11.74
N ALA A 13 -5.08 -8.27 11.67
CA ALA A 13 -6.29 -8.46 10.88
C ALA A 13 -5.99 -8.50 9.37
N VAL A 14 -5.17 -7.57 8.86
CA VAL A 14 -4.73 -7.53 7.45
C VAL A 14 -3.91 -8.77 7.11
N ARG A 15 -3.00 -9.15 7.99
CA ARG A 15 -2.16 -10.37 7.84
C ARG A 15 -3.01 -11.63 7.87
N GLY A 16 -4.02 -11.67 8.75
CA GLY A 16 -5.00 -12.76 8.81
C GLY A 16 -5.79 -12.90 7.52
N LEU A 17 -6.25 -11.78 6.95
CA LEU A 17 -6.92 -11.76 5.65
C LEU A 17 -5.98 -12.23 4.54
N ALA A 18 -4.75 -11.73 4.47
CA ALA A 18 -3.78 -12.16 3.47
C ALA A 18 -3.52 -13.68 3.53
N ARG A 19 -3.41 -14.25 4.75
CA ARG A 19 -3.31 -15.70 4.94
C ARG A 19 -4.54 -16.46 4.44
N SER A 20 -5.74 -15.93 4.68
CA SER A 20 -6.99 -16.59 4.26
C SER A 20 -7.20 -16.59 2.75
N VAL A 21 -6.76 -15.53 2.04
CA VAL A 21 -6.88 -15.45 0.58
C VAL A 21 -5.75 -16.19 -0.14
N ARG A 22 -4.60 -16.38 0.49
CA ARG A 22 -3.41 -16.98 -0.13
C ARG A 22 -3.68 -18.32 -0.82
N PRO A 23 -4.38 -19.32 -0.22
CA PRO A 23 -4.66 -20.59 -0.88
C PRO A 23 -5.55 -20.44 -2.12
N VAL A 24 -6.34 -19.35 -2.20
CA VAL A 24 -7.13 -19.04 -3.39
C VAL A 24 -6.24 -18.48 -4.48
N LEU A 25 -5.36 -17.53 -4.13
CA LEU A 25 -4.43 -16.89 -5.06
C LEU A 25 -3.48 -17.92 -5.71
N GLU A 26 -2.94 -18.84 -4.92
CA GLU A 26 -2.00 -19.89 -5.35
C GLU A 26 -2.61 -20.91 -6.36
N ARG A 27 -3.91 -20.86 -6.59
CA ARG A 27 -4.57 -21.70 -7.62
C ARG A 27 -4.44 -21.14 -9.04
N PHE A 28 -3.97 -19.91 -9.19
CA PHE A 28 -3.83 -19.21 -10.45
C PHE A 28 -2.35 -19.09 -10.83
N GLU A 29 -1.94 -19.72 -11.95
CA GLU A 29 -0.53 -19.75 -12.39
C GLU A 29 0.07 -18.37 -12.67
N CYS A 30 -0.78 -17.41 -13.08
CA CYS A 30 -0.34 -16.03 -13.38
C CYS A 30 -0.45 -15.08 -12.17
N VAL A 31 -0.54 -15.61 -10.95
CA VAL A 31 -0.71 -14.79 -9.72
C VAL A 31 0.43 -15.07 -8.76
N ASP A 32 1.15 -14.02 -8.39
CA ASP A 32 2.19 -14.04 -7.37
C ASP A 32 1.67 -13.41 -6.07
N PRO A 33 1.32 -14.22 -5.04
CA PRO A 33 0.89 -13.70 -3.75
C PRO A 33 2.01 -12.92 -3.05
N VAL A 34 1.71 -11.74 -2.52
CA VAL A 34 2.65 -10.96 -1.73
C VAL A 34 2.94 -11.72 -0.42
N PRO A 35 4.22 -11.95 -0.06
CA PRO A 35 4.56 -12.52 1.24
C PRO A 35 4.01 -11.67 2.39
N GLU A 36 3.52 -12.31 3.45
CA GLU A 36 2.91 -11.63 4.60
C GLU A 36 3.84 -10.59 5.24
N SER A 37 5.15 -10.88 5.29
CA SER A 37 6.17 -9.97 5.81
C SER A 37 6.45 -8.76 4.90
N TRP A 38 5.92 -8.76 3.68
CA TRP A 38 6.12 -7.70 2.69
C TRP A 38 4.84 -6.90 2.44
N LEU A 39 3.78 -7.17 3.19
CA LEU A 39 2.56 -6.40 3.09
C LEU A 39 2.82 -4.96 3.51
N HIS A 40 2.50 -4.02 2.64
CA HIS A 40 2.66 -2.59 2.89
C HIS A 40 1.68 -1.77 2.05
N LEU A 41 1.45 -0.55 2.49
CA LEU A 41 0.82 0.48 1.68
C LEU A 41 1.91 1.42 1.18
N THR A 42 2.05 1.53 -0.13
CA THR A 42 2.98 2.48 -0.75
C THR A 42 2.41 3.88 -0.68
N MET A 43 3.20 4.81 -0.13
CA MET A 43 2.84 6.22 -0.03
C MET A 43 3.34 7.00 -1.26
N ASN A 44 4.50 7.62 -1.16
CA ASN A 44 5.09 8.39 -2.25
C ASN A 44 6.50 7.92 -2.56
N GLY A 45 6.83 7.84 -3.86
CA GLY A 45 8.19 7.55 -4.33
C GLY A 45 9.07 8.82 -4.35
N LEU A 46 10.33 8.66 -3.96
CA LEU A 46 11.32 9.75 -3.97
C LEU A 46 12.13 9.76 -5.28
N GLY A 47 12.40 8.60 -5.86
CA GLY A 47 13.22 8.41 -7.05
C GLY A 47 14.06 7.13 -6.95
N PHE A 48 14.98 6.94 -7.88
CA PHE A 48 15.90 5.80 -7.79
C PHE A 48 17.05 6.13 -6.83
N ALA A 49 17.58 5.08 -6.17
CA ALA A 49 18.59 5.24 -5.11
C ALA A 49 19.89 5.88 -5.60
N ASP A 50 20.21 5.73 -6.87
CA ASP A 50 21.36 6.34 -7.54
C ASP A 50 21.12 7.79 -7.98
N GLU A 51 19.87 8.26 -7.94
CA GLU A 51 19.47 9.62 -8.33
C GLU A 51 19.20 10.53 -7.13
N VAL A 52 18.92 9.97 -5.97
CA VAL A 52 18.59 10.73 -4.75
C VAL A 52 19.80 10.77 -3.82
N PRO A 53 20.43 11.94 -3.58
CA PRO A 53 21.54 12.07 -2.64
C PRO A 53 21.14 11.68 -1.22
N ASP A 54 22.02 10.97 -0.51
CA ASP A 54 21.75 10.44 0.84
C ASP A 54 21.35 11.54 1.83
N ASP A 55 22.02 12.70 1.80
CA ASP A 55 21.72 13.85 2.67
C ASP A 55 20.31 14.41 2.44
N ARG A 56 19.81 14.34 1.20
CA ARG A 56 18.46 14.74 0.86
C ARG A 56 17.44 13.70 1.32
N LEU A 57 17.76 12.42 1.15
CA LEU A 57 16.95 11.32 1.62
C LEU A 57 16.74 11.38 3.14
N GLU A 58 17.83 11.58 3.89
CA GLU A 58 17.80 11.75 5.35
C GLU A 58 16.94 12.96 5.76
N ALA A 59 17.16 14.12 5.15
CA ALA A 59 16.39 15.33 5.46
C ALA A 59 14.88 15.18 5.18
N ILE A 60 14.50 14.49 4.09
CA ILE A 60 13.10 14.20 3.79
C ILE A 60 12.53 13.23 4.83
N ALA A 61 13.28 12.18 5.17
CA ALA A 61 12.85 11.19 6.15
C ALA A 61 12.63 11.82 7.53
N ASP A 62 13.55 12.65 8.01
CA ASP A 62 13.46 13.32 9.31
C ASP A 62 12.19 14.19 9.41
N GLU A 63 11.89 14.97 8.36
CA GLU A 63 10.69 15.81 8.33
C GLU A 63 9.40 14.97 8.35
N VAL A 64 9.36 13.90 7.57
CA VAL A 64 8.20 13.02 7.49
C VAL A 64 8.01 12.25 8.80
N PHE A 65 9.09 11.78 9.44
CA PHE A 65 9.03 11.10 10.74
C PHE A 65 8.64 12.03 11.88
N ALA A 66 9.05 13.30 11.84
CA ALA A 66 8.60 14.30 12.81
C ALA A 66 7.08 14.49 12.75
N LEU A 67 6.52 14.57 11.54
CA LEU A 67 5.07 14.61 11.35
C LEU A 67 4.39 13.31 11.81
N TRP A 68 4.91 12.15 11.40
CA TRP A 68 4.38 10.86 11.82
C TRP A 68 4.30 10.75 13.35
N SER A 69 5.36 11.16 14.05
CA SER A 69 5.44 11.12 15.51
C SER A 69 4.46 12.09 16.21
N SER A 70 3.88 13.04 15.48
CA SER A 70 2.87 13.97 15.99
C SER A 70 1.43 13.46 15.83
N LEU A 71 1.22 12.35 15.10
CA LEU A 71 -0.10 11.77 14.94
C LEU A 71 -0.52 11.04 16.23
N ASP A 72 -1.74 11.26 16.64
CA ASP A 72 -2.33 10.62 17.81
C ASP A 72 -3.05 9.33 17.37
N ASP A 73 -2.39 8.20 17.57
CA ASP A 73 -2.89 6.83 17.30
C ASP A 73 -3.62 6.67 15.94
N PRO A 74 -2.91 6.84 14.81
CA PRO A 74 -3.55 6.84 13.50
C PRO A 74 -4.00 5.42 13.13
N VAL A 75 -5.31 5.24 12.91
CA VAL A 75 -5.90 3.97 12.46
C VAL A 75 -5.99 3.95 10.94
N LEU A 76 -5.40 2.93 10.31
CA LEU A 76 -5.50 2.68 8.88
C LEU A 76 -6.63 1.66 8.62
N ARG A 77 -7.70 2.11 7.98
CA ARG A 77 -8.86 1.26 7.68
C ARG A 77 -8.91 0.88 6.21
N PHE A 78 -9.08 -0.41 5.92
CA PHE A 78 -9.31 -0.91 4.56
C PHE A 78 -10.81 -1.13 4.35
N THR A 79 -11.32 -0.65 3.22
CA THR A 79 -12.76 -0.60 2.94
C THR A 79 -13.26 -1.74 2.05
N HIS A 80 -12.44 -2.18 1.10
CA HIS A 80 -12.80 -3.26 0.17
C HIS A 80 -11.56 -3.84 -0.52
N LEU A 81 -11.74 -5.01 -1.10
CA LEU A 81 -10.79 -5.60 -2.03
C LEU A 81 -11.12 -5.13 -3.46
N PHE A 82 -10.11 -4.74 -4.18
CA PHE A 82 -10.18 -4.44 -5.59
C PHE A 82 -9.31 -5.41 -6.38
N VAL A 83 -9.84 -5.95 -7.49
CA VAL A 83 -9.07 -6.76 -8.44
C VAL A 83 -8.98 -5.97 -9.73
N GLY A 84 -7.77 -5.50 -10.05
CA GLY A 84 -7.47 -4.70 -11.23
C GLY A 84 -6.69 -5.48 -12.29
N LEU A 85 -6.01 -4.76 -13.17
CA LEU A 85 -5.20 -5.35 -14.24
C LEU A 85 -3.82 -5.84 -13.75
N GLU A 86 -3.36 -5.36 -12.60
CA GLU A 86 -2.02 -5.67 -12.06
C GLU A 86 -2.04 -6.65 -10.89
N GLY A 87 -3.22 -6.91 -10.30
CA GLY A 87 -3.34 -7.79 -9.14
C GLY A 87 -4.59 -7.54 -8.32
N ALA A 88 -4.59 -8.09 -7.11
CA ALA A 88 -5.61 -7.87 -6.11
C ALA A 88 -5.05 -7.06 -4.93
N MET A 89 -5.79 -6.07 -4.47
CA MET A 89 -5.35 -5.14 -3.44
C MET A 89 -6.47 -4.73 -2.49
N LEU A 90 -6.12 -4.51 -1.24
CA LEU A 90 -6.99 -3.90 -0.24
C LEU A 90 -6.92 -2.38 -0.42
N VAL A 91 -8.06 -1.75 -0.65
CA VAL A 91 -8.17 -0.30 -0.79
C VAL A 91 -8.40 0.31 0.57
N ALA A 92 -7.52 1.24 0.96
CA ALA A 92 -7.64 1.93 2.23
C ALA A 92 -8.55 3.16 2.13
N GLU A 93 -9.18 3.50 3.26
CA GLU A 93 -9.92 4.74 3.42
C GLU A 93 -8.98 5.94 3.26
N ARG A 94 -9.43 6.96 2.54
CA ARG A 94 -8.71 8.23 2.40
C ARG A 94 -8.95 9.13 3.62
N SER A 95 -8.56 8.64 4.80
CA SER A 95 -8.69 9.40 6.04
C SER A 95 -7.89 10.71 6.02
N ASP A 96 -8.31 11.69 6.82
CA ASP A 96 -7.68 13.01 6.83
C ASP A 96 -6.20 12.95 7.18
N TRP A 97 -5.82 12.12 8.17
CA TRP A 97 -4.42 11.95 8.58
C TRP A 97 -3.57 11.32 7.48
N LEU A 98 -4.08 10.29 6.78
CA LEU A 98 -3.36 9.61 5.70
C LEU A 98 -3.12 10.53 4.52
N MET A 99 -4.16 11.31 4.16
CA MET A 99 -4.05 12.31 3.09
C MET A 99 -3.15 13.49 3.49
N ALA A 100 -3.15 13.90 4.76
CA ALA A 100 -2.23 14.92 5.27
C ALA A 100 -0.78 14.43 5.22
N LEU A 101 -0.52 13.19 5.65
CA LEU A 101 0.81 12.57 5.57
C LEU A 101 1.31 12.49 4.12
N ALA A 102 0.46 12.04 3.19
CA ALA A 102 0.83 11.96 1.78
C ALA A 102 1.16 13.34 1.19
N ARG A 103 0.39 14.39 1.54
CA ARG A 103 0.67 15.78 1.11
C ARG A 103 1.97 16.32 1.72
N ALA A 104 2.23 16.04 2.98
CA ALA A 104 3.46 16.49 3.65
C ALA A 104 4.70 15.82 3.04
N GLN A 105 4.63 14.52 2.74
CA GLN A 105 5.70 13.82 2.01
C GLN A 105 5.98 14.47 0.65
N ARG A 106 4.93 14.76 -0.13
CA ARG A 106 5.06 15.43 -1.43
C ARG A 106 5.69 16.81 -1.30
N ALA A 107 5.27 17.60 -0.33
CA ALA A 107 5.83 18.92 -0.08
C ALA A 107 7.30 18.87 0.33
N ALA A 108 7.72 17.92 1.17
CA ALA A 108 9.11 17.71 1.54
C ALA A 108 9.97 17.29 0.33
N ILE A 109 9.44 16.36 -0.47
CA ILE A 109 10.11 15.88 -1.69
C ILE A 109 10.28 17.03 -2.70
N ASP A 110 9.22 17.78 -2.99
CA ASP A 110 9.26 18.90 -3.94
C ASP A 110 10.22 20.00 -3.50
N ARG A 111 10.29 20.27 -2.21
CA ARG A 111 11.19 21.28 -1.65
C ARG A 111 12.67 20.89 -1.73
N LEU A 112 12.98 19.60 -1.53
CA LEU A 112 14.37 19.12 -1.43
C LEU A 112 14.91 18.54 -2.74
N LEU A 113 14.06 17.96 -3.58
CA LEU A 113 14.42 17.32 -4.84
C LEU A 113 13.91 18.09 -6.09
N GLY A 114 13.12 19.16 -5.87
CA GLY A 114 12.50 19.94 -6.94
C GLY A 114 11.05 19.52 -7.21
N PRO A 115 10.25 20.44 -7.76
CA PRO A 115 8.83 20.22 -8.01
C PRO A 115 8.61 19.12 -9.07
N ARG A 116 7.58 18.33 -8.87
CA ARG A 116 7.17 17.26 -9.78
C ARG A 116 5.66 17.18 -9.93
N GLU A 117 5.21 16.57 -11.01
CA GLU A 117 3.79 16.26 -11.18
C GLU A 117 3.40 15.04 -10.33
N TRP A 118 2.41 15.22 -9.47
CA TRP A 118 1.88 14.18 -8.61
C TRP A 118 0.53 13.70 -9.16
N GLY A 119 0.41 12.40 -9.39
CA GLY A 119 -0.88 11.77 -9.63
C GLY A 119 -1.77 11.75 -8.39
N ASP A 120 -3.01 11.31 -8.56
CA ASP A 120 -3.88 11.04 -7.41
C ASP A 120 -3.26 9.98 -6.50
N PHE A 121 -3.32 10.24 -5.19
CA PHE A 121 -2.93 9.25 -4.21
C PHE A 121 -4.10 8.29 -4.00
N TRP A 122 -3.88 7.04 -4.37
CA TRP A 122 -4.84 5.96 -4.17
C TRP A 122 -4.26 4.92 -3.20
N PRO A 123 -4.58 5.04 -1.90
CA PRO A 123 -4.00 4.21 -0.87
C PRO A 123 -4.50 2.77 -0.96
N HIS A 124 -3.57 1.82 -1.09
CA HIS A 124 -3.88 0.40 -1.14
C HIS A 124 -2.70 -0.45 -0.67
N ALA A 125 -2.99 -1.68 -0.24
CA ALA A 125 -2.01 -2.70 0.03
C ALA A 125 -2.22 -3.88 -0.92
N SER A 126 -1.21 -4.24 -1.72
CA SER A 126 -1.30 -5.35 -2.66
C SER A 126 -1.26 -6.69 -1.93
N LEU A 127 -2.19 -7.59 -2.27
CA LEU A 127 -2.21 -8.98 -1.82
C LEU A 127 -1.53 -9.92 -2.82
N CYS A 128 -1.58 -9.57 -4.10
CA CYS A 128 -0.87 -10.27 -5.16
C CYS A 128 -0.60 -9.36 -6.36
N TYR A 129 0.31 -9.80 -7.21
CA TYR A 129 0.54 -9.22 -8.54
C TYR A 129 0.29 -10.27 -9.61
N PHE A 130 -0.10 -9.81 -10.82
CA PHE A 130 -0.15 -10.67 -11.99
C PHE A 130 1.19 -10.66 -12.70
N ASN A 131 1.75 -11.85 -12.91
CA ASN A 131 3.03 -12.04 -13.60
C ASN A 131 2.88 -12.36 -15.11
N GLY A 132 1.63 -12.34 -15.61
CA GLY A 132 1.29 -12.57 -17.02
C GLY A 132 -0.13 -12.13 -17.33
N PRO A 133 -0.51 -12.11 -18.62
CA PRO A 133 -1.86 -11.78 -19.04
C PRO A 133 -2.89 -12.76 -18.44
N MET A 134 -3.90 -12.21 -17.76
CA MET A 134 -4.94 -13.02 -17.16
C MET A 134 -6.29 -12.28 -17.21
N ASP A 135 -7.38 -13.05 -17.36
CA ASP A 135 -8.73 -12.54 -17.10
C ASP A 135 -8.97 -12.48 -15.59
N PRO A 136 -9.23 -11.32 -14.98
CA PRO A 136 -9.41 -11.20 -13.54
C PRO A 136 -10.73 -11.79 -13.03
N ARG A 137 -11.73 -12.01 -13.89
CA ARG A 137 -13.09 -12.47 -13.49
C ARG A 137 -13.10 -13.79 -12.71
N PRO A 138 -12.33 -14.83 -13.09
CA PRO A 138 -12.25 -16.06 -12.29
C PRO A 138 -11.69 -15.83 -10.89
N LEU A 139 -10.69 -14.93 -10.75
CA LEU A 139 -10.10 -14.60 -9.46
C LEU A 139 -11.12 -13.86 -8.58
N VAL A 140 -11.86 -12.88 -9.13
CA VAL A 140 -12.94 -12.18 -8.42
C VAL A 140 -13.96 -13.17 -7.86
N GLY A 141 -14.44 -14.12 -8.70
CA GLY A 141 -15.37 -15.15 -8.26
C GLY A 141 -14.81 -16.07 -7.17
N ALA A 142 -13.52 -16.40 -7.25
CA ALA A 142 -12.87 -17.24 -6.26
C ALA A 142 -12.61 -16.54 -4.91
N LEU A 143 -12.42 -15.21 -4.93
CA LEU A 143 -12.20 -14.40 -3.72
C LEU A 143 -13.50 -14.00 -3.01
N ALA A 144 -14.64 -13.96 -3.71
CA ALA A 144 -15.93 -13.52 -3.16
C ALA A 144 -16.30 -14.20 -1.83
N PRO A 145 -16.21 -15.53 -1.65
CA PRO A 145 -16.56 -16.16 -0.39
C PRO A 145 -15.66 -15.77 0.79
N VAL A 146 -14.41 -15.39 0.52
CA VAL A 146 -13.48 -14.95 1.56
C VAL A 146 -13.80 -13.50 1.95
N LEU A 147 -14.20 -12.70 0.99
CA LEU A 147 -14.52 -11.28 1.20
C LEU A 147 -15.84 -11.10 1.95
N ASP A 148 -16.82 -11.95 1.67
CA ASP A 148 -18.10 -11.95 2.41
C ASP A 148 -17.91 -12.30 3.90
N ALA A 149 -16.78 -12.92 4.26
CA ALA A 149 -16.41 -13.25 5.62
C ALA A 149 -15.57 -12.14 6.32
N VAL A 150 -15.18 -11.09 5.60
CA VAL A 150 -14.45 -9.95 6.17
C VAL A 150 -15.46 -8.98 6.78
N PRO A 151 -15.42 -8.75 8.12
CA PRO A 151 -16.26 -7.73 8.74
C PRO A 151 -15.99 -6.35 8.13
N ASP A 152 -16.95 -5.44 8.24
CA ASP A 152 -16.91 -4.07 7.70
C ASP A 152 -15.62 -3.31 8.04
N GLY A 153 -14.61 -3.47 7.18
CA GLY A 153 -13.30 -2.87 7.34
C GLY A 153 -12.32 -3.73 8.16
N VAL A 154 -11.04 -3.57 7.85
CA VAL A 154 -9.91 -4.19 8.54
C VAL A 154 -9.00 -3.07 9.01
N ASP A 155 -8.79 -2.97 10.30
CA ASP A 155 -7.94 -1.96 10.96
C ASP A 155 -6.53 -2.51 11.17
#